data_6f9909badf355f5f5df4ae8a1e6f2996
#
_entry.id   6f9909badf355f5f5df4ae8a1e6f2996
#
_cell.length_a   1.000
_cell.length_b   1.000
_cell.length_c   1.000
_cell.angle_alpha   90.00
_cell.angle_beta   90.00
_cell.angle_gamma   90.00
#
_symmetry.space_group_name_H-M   'P 1'
#
loop_
_entity.id
_entity.type
_entity.pdbx_description
1 polymer ?
#
loop_
_entity_poly.entity_id
_entity_poly.type
_entity_poly.pdbx_seq_one_letter_code
_entity_poly.pdbx_strand_id
1 'polypeptide(L)'
;MSFVDRRIETRPSNGEAPFALNEVFFSRTDERGVIQAGNYVFKRVAHYDWEELIGAPHKIVRHPDTPRGIFHLVWDLLKQGSPTTAYIKNKAKDGLYYWVLAVMTPCEGGFVSTRIRPSSALFEDVKRFYAEMHKAEATGDVSPEDSSEMMMDWIRSRGFEDYHQFATYALSEELLSRDINLERTKDPKIVELRKMLTNAETLVDETQGLVKDFDAMHT
;
A
#
# COMPACT_ATOMS: atom_id res chain seq x y z
N MET A 1 -10.96 13.07 -29.25
CA MET A 1 -9.92 12.08 -29.60
C MET A 1 -9.35 11.58 -28.29
N SER A 2 -9.56 10.31 -27.97
CA SER A 2 -9.01 9.69 -26.76
C SER A 2 -7.51 9.53 -26.96
N PHE A 3 -6.70 10.13 -26.10
CA PHE A 3 -5.27 9.82 -25.98
C PHE A 3 -5.15 8.39 -25.42
N VAL A 4 -5.25 7.41 -26.28
CA VAL A 4 -4.84 6.06 -25.95
C VAL A 4 -3.31 6.08 -25.98
N ASP A 5 -2.69 5.98 -24.80
CA ASP A 5 -1.25 5.82 -24.71
C ASP A 5 -0.87 4.51 -25.41
N ARG A 6 -0.35 4.65 -26.63
CA ARG A 6 -0.02 3.52 -27.52
C ARG A 6 1.37 2.95 -27.18
N ARG A 7 1.86 3.08 -25.98
CA ARG A 7 3.02 2.35 -25.55
C ARG A 7 2.67 0.86 -25.56
N ILE A 8 3.11 0.17 -26.60
CA ILE A 8 3.13 -1.29 -26.61
C ILE A 8 4.20 -1.67 -25.59
N GLU A 9 3.79 -1.81 -24.34
CA GLU A 9 4.67 -2.34 -23.31
C GLU A 9 4.91 -3.80 -23.60
N THR A 10 6.17 -4.14 -23.85
CA THR A 10 6.58 -5.53 -23.95
C THR A 10 6.44 -6.16 -22.56
N ARG A 11 5.47 -7.04 -22.39
CA ARG A 11 5.30 -7.76 -21.13
C ARG A 11 6.33 -8.89 -21.05
N PRO A 12 7.02 -9.07 -19.90
CA PRO A 12 7.93 -10.19 -19.71
C PRO A 12 7.15 -11.52 -19.67
N SER A 13 7.84 -12.62 -19.88
CA SER A 13 7.23 -13.98 -19.80
C SER A 13 6.98 -14.43 -18.35
N ASN A 14 7.65 -13.82 -17.38
CA ASN A 14 7.49 -14.07 -15.94
C ASN A 14 7.92 -12.85 -15.13
N GLY A 15 7.61 -12.84 -13.84
CA GLY A 15 8.00 -11.80 -12.91
C GLY A 15 6.97 -10.69 -12.75
N GLU A 16 7.41 -9.43 -12.71
CA GLU A 16 6.58 -8.29 -12.40
C GLU A 16 5.90 -7.71 -13.65
N ALA A 17 4.61 -7.45 -13.58
CA ALA A 17 3.86 -6.78 -14.63
C ALA A 17 4.33 -5.32 -14.78
N PRO A 18 4.38 -4.78 -16.01
CA PRO A 18 4.77 -3.39 -16.24
C PRO A 18 3.81 -2.41 -15.54
N PHE A 19 4.32 -1.75 -14.52
CA PHE A 19 3.63 -0.71 -13.77
C PHE A 19 4.65 0.36 -13.38
N ALA A 20 4.57 1.50 -14.07
CA ALA A 20 5.57 2.54 -13.89
C ALA A 20 5.32 3.36 -12.62
N LEU A 21 6.38 3.91 -12.05
CA LEU A 21 6.31 4.67 -10.80
C LEU A 21 5.44 5.94 -10.93
N ASN A 22 5.39 6.55 -12.11
CA ASN A 22 4.58 7.74 -12.37
C ASN A 22 3.10 7.42 -12.66
N GLU A 23 2.71 6.17 -12.72
CA GLU A 23 1.34 5.76 -12.96
C GLU A 23 0.55 5.66 -11.67
N VAL A 24 -0.74 5.94 -11.80
CA VAL A 24 -1.74 5.77 -10.74
C VAL A 24 -2.93 5.07 -11.35
N PHE A 25 -3.45 4.07 -10.68
CA PHE A 25 -4.71 3.49 -11.09
C PHE A 25 -5.73 3.47 -9.95
N PHE A 26 -6.98 3.47 -10.31
CA PHE A 26 -8.07 3.36 -9.37
C PHE A 26 -9.07 2.30 -9.80
N SER A 27 -9.82 1.79 -8.83
CA SER A 27 -11.03 1.03 -9.04
C SER A 27 -12.10 1.45 -8.05
N ARG A 28 -13.37 1.34 -8.47
CA ARG A 28 -14.53 1.43 -7.60
C ARG A 28 -15.19 0.06 -7.51
N THR A 29 -15.60 -0.33 -6.32
CA THR A 29 -16.37 -1.55 -6.07
C THR A 29 -17.66 -1.22 -5.35
N ASP A 30 -18.64 -2.11 -5.40
CA ASP A 30 -19.78 -2.10 -4.49
C ASP A 30 -19.35 -2.55 -3.08
N GLU A 31 -20.30 -2.59 -2.16
CA GLU A 31 -20.10 -3.02 -0.75
C GLU A 31 -19.64 -4.48 -0.63
N ARG A 32 -19.90 -5.33 -1.62
CA ARG A 32 -19.46 -6.73 -1.68
C ARG A 32 -18.09 -6.89 -2.33
N GLY A 33 -17.46 -5.78 -2.75
CA GLY A 33 -16.19 -5.81 -3.43
C GLY A 33 -16.27 -6.21 -4.91
N VAL A 34 -17.43 -6.05 -5.56
CA VAL A 34 -17.61 -6.27 -7.00
C VAL A 34 -17.18 -5.02 -7.75
N ILE A 35 -16.31 -5.17 -8.74
CA ILE A 35 -15.73 -4.06 -9.53
C ILE A 35 -16.83 -3.41 -10.37
N GLN A 36 -16.98 -2.09 -10.23
CA GLN A 36 -17.94 -1.27 -10.97
C GLN A 36 -17.27 -0.33 -11.97
N ALA A 37 -16.06 0.11 -11.66
CA ALA A 37 -15.30 1.03 -12.52
C ALA A 37 -13.79 0.91 -12.24
N GLY A 38 -13.00 1.42 -13.16
CA GLY A 38 -11.57 1.57 -13.05
C GLY A 38 -11.01 2.43 -14.18
N ASN A 39 -9.74 2.77 -14.14
CA ASN A 39 -9.09 3.47 -15.25
C ASN A 39 -8.30 2.50 -16.15
N TYR A 40 -7.84 3.03 -17.27
CA TYR A 40 -7.09 2.24 -18.26
C TYR A 40 -5.82 1.60 -17.67
N VAL A 41 -5.12 2.27 -16.75
CA VAL A 41 -3.91 1.71 -16.12
C VAL A 41 -4.25 0.43 -15.36
N PHE A 42 -5.37 0.39 -14.62
CA PHE A 42 -5.83 -0.82 -13.95
C PHE A 42 -6.06 -1.97 -14.94
N LYS A 43 -6.84 -1.73 -16.00
CA LYS A 43 -7.09 -2.71 -17.07
C LYS A 43 -5.78 -3.27 -17.64
N ARG A 44 -4.87 -2.38 -18.02
CA ARG A 44 -3.60 -2.71 -18.67
C ARG A 44 -2.66 -3.52 -17.75
N VAL A 45 -2.45 -3.06 -16.50
CA VAL A 45 -1.56 -3.73 -15.55
C VAL A 45 -2.13 -5.09 -15.15
N ALA A 46 -3.41 -5.19 -14.87
CA ALA A 46 -4.09 -6.42 -14.52
C ALA A 46 -4.25 -7.38 -15.72
N HIS A 47 -4.10 -6.88 -16.94
CA HIS A 47 -4.17 -7.65 -18.19
C HIS A 47 -5.50 -8.38 -18.40
N TYR A 48 -6.60 -7.76 -17.99
CA TYR A 48 -7.96 -8.22 -18.22
C TYR A 48 -8.68 -7.26 -19.14
N ASP A 49 -9.70 -7.73 -19.85
CA ASP A 49 -10.62 -6.85 -20.55
C ASP A 49 -11.71 -6.31 -19.61
N TRP A 50 -12.37 -5.21 -20.03
CA TRP A 50 -13.42 -4.59 -19.21
C TRP A 50 -14.60 -5.52 -18.95
N GLU A 51 -14.92 -6.35 -19.92
CA GLU A 51 -15.98 -7.35 -19.87
C GLU A 51 -15.70 -8.43 -18.81
N GLU A 52 -14.43 -8.64 -18.47
CA GLU A 52 -13.99 -9.57 -17.44
C GLU A 52 -13.87 -8.92 -16.06
N LEU A 53 -13.51 -7.63 -16.03
CA LEU A 53 -13.31 -6.89 -14.78
C LEU A 53 -14.62 -6.37 -14.18
N ILE A 54 -15.47 -5.75 -15.00
CA ILE A 54 -16.71 -5.16 -14.50
C ILE A 54 -17.70 -6.26 -14.13
N GLY A 55 -18.19 -6.18 -12.91
CA GLY A 55 -19.06 -7.24 -12.36
C GLY A 55 -18.30 -8.41 -11.71
N ALA A 56 -16.98 -8.49 -11.87
CA ALA A 56 -16.18 -9.49 -11.16
C ALA A 56 -15.85 -9.06 -9.73
N PRO A 57 -15.75 -9.99 -8.78
CA PRO A 57 -15.22 -9.68 -7.45
C PRO A 57 -13.75 -9.23 -7.58
N HIS A 58 -13.35 -8.20 -6.80
CA HIS A 58 -11.99 -7.65 -6.87
C HIS A 58 -10.89 -8.69 -6.58
N LYS A 59 -11.25 -9.79 -5.91
CA LYS A 59 -10.34 -10.92 -5.69
C LYS A 59 -9.81 -11.57 -6.98
N ILE A 60 -10.37 -11.24 -8.17
CA ILE A 60 -9.88 -11.73 -9.48
C ILE A 60 -8.40 -11.38 -9.69
N VAL A 61 -7.94 -10.26 -9.15
CA VAL A 61 -6.54 -9.82 -9.24
C VAL A 61 -5.73 -10.16 -7.98
N ARG A 62 -6.27 -10.88 -7.01
CA ARG A 62 -5.57 -11.19 -5.77
C ARG A 62 -4.45 -12.21 -6.02
N HIS A 63 -3.22 -11.88 -5.59
CA HIS A 63 -2.14 -12.84 -5.55
C HIS A 63 -2.23 -13.72 -4.28
N PRO A 64 -2.00 -15.04 -4.40
CA PRO A 64 -2.07 -15.94 -3.24
C PRO A 64 -1.06 -15.60 -2.12
N ASP A 65 0.09 -15.02 -2.45
CA ASP A 65 1.11 -14.63 -1.46
C ASP A 65 0.73 -13.41 -0.62
N THR A 66 -0.35 -12.70 -0.94
CA THR A 66 -0.82 -11.65 -0.02
C THR A 66 -1.48 -12.32 1.18
N PRO A 67 -0.99 -12.10 2.42
CA PRO A 67 -1.53 -12.74 3.60
C PRO A 67 -3.03 -12.47 3.77
N ARG A 68 -3.76 -13.49 4.21
CA ARG A 68 -5.21 -13.36 4.47
C ARG A 68 -5.51 -12.39 5.59
N GLY A 69 -4.62 -12.31 6.59
CA GLY A 69 -4.73 -11.37 7.70
C GLY A 69 -4.74 -9.92 7.27
N ILE A 70 -4.02 -9.55 6.22
CA ILE A 70 -4.03 -8.18 5.68
C ILE A 70 -5.43 -7.84 5.13
N PHE A 71 -6.07 -8.77 4.42
CA PHE A 71 -7.43 -8.52 3.94
C PHE A 71 -8.46 -8.51 5.07
N HIS A 72 -8.27 -9.34 6.11
CA HIS A 72 -9.10 -9.31 7.31
C HIS A 72 -9.06 -7.91 7.94
N LEU A 73 -7.86 -7.40 8.23
CA LEU A 73 -7.65 -6.09 8.81
C LEU A 73 -8.21 -4.94 7.95
N VAL A 74 -7.94 -4.97 6.64
CA VAL A 74 -8.44 -3.95 5.71
C VAL A 74 -9.96 -3.93 5.67
N TRP A 75 -10.60 -5.10 5.57
CA TRP A 75 -12.07 -5.16 5.52
C TRP A 75 -12.74 -4.73 6.81
N ASP A 76 -12.14 -5.03 7.96
CA ASP A 76 -12.66 -4.59 9.24
C ASP A 76 -12.65 -3.08 9.37
N LEU A 77 -11.56 -2.42 8.97
CA LEU A 77 -11.47 -0.96 8.97
C LEU A 77 -12.47 -0.31 7.98
N LEU A 78 -12.55 -0.85 6.76
CA LEU A 78 -13.47 -0.32 5.75
C LEU A 78 -14.94 -0.46 6.15
N LYS A 79 -15.34 -1.57 6.78
CA LYS A 79 -16.71 -1.78 7.29
C LYS A 79 -17.06 -0.83 8.45
N GLN A 80 -16.06 -0.39 9.21
CA GLN A 80 -16.21 0.63 10.25
C GLN A 80 -16.27 2.06 9.66
N GLY A 81 -16.20 2.21 8.34
CA GLY A 81 -16.21 3.51 7.69
C GLY A 81 -14.85 4.22 7.66
N SER A 82 -13.78 3.55 8.10
CA SER A 82 -12.44 4.12 8.18
C SER A 82 -11.67 3.93 6.87
N PRO A 83 -11.13 5.00 6.27
CA PRO A 83 -10.15 4.86 5.19
C PRO A 83 -8.91 4.11 5.67
N THR A 84 -8.28 3.35 4.80
CA THR A 84 -7.07 2.62 5.15
C THR A 84 -6.11 2.49 3.97
N THR A 85 -4.87 2.16 4.27
CA THR A 85 -3.80 1.96 3.29
C THR A 85 -3.11 0.62 3.54
N ALA A 86 -2.85 -0.15 2.49
CA ALA A 86 -2.14 -1.42 2.62
C ALA A 86 -1.27 -1.72 1.39
N TYR A 87 -0.15 -2.38 1.61
CA TYR A 87 0.61 -3.01 0.54
C TYR A 87 -0.10 -4.29 0.11
N ILE A 88 -0.30 -4.45 -1.18
CA ILE A 88 -1.00 -5.61 -1.73
C ILE A 88 -0.23 -6.14 -2.93
N LYS A 89 0.08 -7.43 -2.92
CA LYS A 89 0.57 -8.14 -4.08
C LYS A 89 -0.63 -8.62 -4.90
N ASN A 90 -0.66 -8.24 -6.16
CA ASN A 90 -1.70 -8.63 -7.10
C ASN A 90 -1.13 -9.56 -8.18
N LYS A 91 -2.03 -10.27 -8.88
CA LYS A 91 -1.72 -11.14 -10.00
C LYS A 91 -2.50 -10.70 -11.23
N ALA A 92 -1.81 -10.50 -12.33
CA ALA A 92 -2.39 -10.25 -13.63
C ALA A 92 -2.90 -11.55 -14.28
N LYS A 93 -3.78 -11.44 -15.27
CA LYS A 93 -4.37 -12.59 -16.01
C LYS A 93 -3.31 -13.49 -16.64
N ASP A 94 -2.23 -12.91 -17.14
CA ASP A 94 -1.10 -13.64 -17.77
C ASP A 94 -0.14 -14.29 -16.75
N GLY A 95 -0.43 -14.18 -15.46
CA GLY A 95 0.35 -14.80 -14.39
C GLY A 95 1.45 -13.90 -13.80
N LEU A 96 1.72 -12.75 -14.40
CA LEU A 96 2.64 -11.77 -13.82
C LEU A 96 2.07 -11.20 -12.51
N TYR A 97 2.94 -10.79 -11.61
CA TYR A 97 2.51 -10.12 -10.38
C TYR A 97 2.82 -8.62 -10.42
N TYR A 98 2.16 -7.86 -9.58
CA TYR A 98 2.49 -6.46 -9.35
C TYR A 98 2.15 -6.05 -7.91
N TRP A 99 3.03 -5.24 -7.34
CA TRP A 99 2.80 -4.69 -6.01
C TRP A 99 2.17 -3.31 -6.10
N VAL A 100 1.31 -3.02 -5.17
CA VAL A 100 0.69 -1.71 -5.01
C VAL A 100 0.69 -1.28 -3.55
N LEU A 101 0.82 0.02 -3.30
CA LEU A 101 0.27 0.64 -2.11
C LEU A 101 -1.15 1.08 -2.47
N ALA A 102 -2.14 0.49 -1.83
CA ALA A 102 -3.55 0.77 -2.07
C ALA A 102 -4.11 1.65 -0.96
N VAL A 103 -4.57 2.84 -1.31
CA VAL A 103 -5.37 3.71 -0.44
C VAL A 103 -6.82 3.43 -0.73
N MET A 104 -7.55 2.95 0.26
CA MET A 104 -8.95 2.52 0.15
C MET A 104 -9.83 3.38 1.02
N THR A 105 -10.91 3.91 0.44
CA THR A 105 -11.83 4.83 1.11
C THR A 105 -13.26 4.37 0.90
N PRO A 106 -14.06 4.26 1.97
CA PRO A 106 -15.50 4.08 1.85
C PRO A 106 -16.14 5.24 1.10
N CYS A 107 -17.11 4.94 0.27
CA CYS A 107 -17.94 5.92 -0.43
C CYS A 107 -19.38 5.42 -0.50
N GLU A 108 -20.30 6.26 -0.96
CA GLU A 108 -21.70 5.86 -1.12
C GLU A 108 -21.82 4.61 -2.00
N GLY A 109 -22.40 3.55 -1.45
CA GLY A 109 -22.64 2.27 -2.12
C GLY A 109 -21.37 1.43 -2.39
N GLY A 110 -20.27 1.65 -1.67
CA GLY A 110 -19.10 0.80 -1.80
C GLY A 110 -17.76 1.45 -1.43
N PHE A 111 -16.73 1.17 -2.23
CA PHE A 111 -15.36 1.59 -1.92
C PHE A 111 -14.65 2.09 -3.17
N VAL A 112 -13.84 3.14 -3.00
CA VAL A 112 -12.87 3.59 -4.00
C VAL A 112 -11.48 3.22 -3.52
N SER A 113 -10.64 2.73 -4.41
CA SER A 113 -9.25 2.48 -4.11
C SER A 113 -8.34 3.09 -5.17
N THR A 114 -7.40 3.91 -4.69
CA THR A 114 -6.31 4.48 -5.51
C THR A 114 -5.02 3.72 -5.21
N ARG A 115 -4.23 3.43 -6.24
CA ARG A 115 -3.04 2.58 -6.13
C ARG A 115 -1.85 3.23 -6.81
N ILE A 116 -0.71 3.17 -6.16
CA ILE A 116 0.59 3.55 -6.67
C ILE A 116 1.56 2.37 -6.59
N ARG A 117 2.60 2.39 -7.40
CA ARG A 117 3.70 1.43 -7.28
C ARG A 117 4.54 1.80 -6.05
N PRO A 118 4.74 0.89 -5.10
CA PRO A 118 5.59 1.14 -3.94
C PRO A 118 7.07 1.16 -4.34
N SER A 119 7.86 1.97 -3.62
CA SER A 119 9.29 2.20 -3.91
C SER A 119 10.13 2.56 -2.68
N SER A 120 9.53 2.62 -1.50
CA SER A 120 10.23 2.98 -0.25
C SER A 120 11.05 1.82 0.33
N ALA A 121 11.97 2.15 1.25
CA ALA A 121 12.67 1.13 2.03
C ALA A 121 11.71 0.34 2.94
N LEU A 122 10.67 1.01 3.47
CA LEU A 122 9.64 0.37 4.27
C LEU A 122 8.94 -0.76 3.52
N PHE A 123 8.71 -0.60 2.21
CA PHE A 123 8.11 -1.63 1.38
C PHE A 123 8.92 -2.94 1.39
N GLU A 124 10.25 -2.85 1.39
CA GLU A 124 11.11 -4.04 1.46
C GLU A 124 10.95 -4.78 2.79
N ASP A 125 10.78 -4.04 3.90
CA ASP A 125 10.54 -4.62 5.22
C ASP A 125 9.17 -5.31 5.26
N VAL A 126 8.14 -4.66 4.73
CA VAL A 126 6.79 -5.23 4.65
C VAL A 126 6.77 -6.50 3.79
N LYS A 127 7.47 -6.53 2.65
CA LYS A 127 7.56 -7.74 1.83
C LYS A 127 8.14 -8.93 2.59
N ARG A 128 9.20 -8.69 3.37
CA ARG A 128 9.81 -9.74 4.19
C ARG A 128 8.82 -10.27 5.24
N PHE A 129 8.17 -9.35 5.93
CA PHE A 129 7.19 -9.73 6.94
C PHE A 129 5.96 -10.43 6.35
N TYR A 130 5.46 -9.99 5.20
CA TYR A 130 4.37 -10.68 4.50
C TYR A 130 4.72 -12.12 4.10
N ALA A 131 5.98 -12.37 3.75
CA ALA A 131 6.43 -13.74 3.48
C ALA A 131 6.40 -14.62 4.75
N GLU A 132 6.72 -14.06 5.93
CA GLU A 132 6.60 -14.75 7.21
C GLU A 132 5.14 -15.04 7.56
N MET A 133 4.25 -14.05 7.44
CA MET A 133 2.81 -14.22 7.65
C MET A 133 2.23 -15.29 6.73
N HIS A 134 2.55 -15.20 5.42
CA HIS A 134 2.08 -16.18 4.43
C HIS A 134 2.56 -17.61 4.76
N LYS A 135 3.81 -17.75 5.19
CA LYS A 135 4.35 -19.05 5.63
C LYS A 135 3.60 -19.59 6.85
N ALA A 136 3.30 -18.74 7.84
CA ALA A 136 2.50 -19.12 9.00
C ALA A 136 1.09 -19.57 8.60
N GLU A 137 0.43 -18.80 7.71
CA GLU A 137 -0.90 -19.16 7.20
C GLU A 137 -0.91 -20.48 6.40
N ALA A 138 0.21 -20.83 5.75
CA ALA A 138 0.33 -22.05 4.94
C ALA A 138 0.38 -23.33 5.78
N THR A 139 0.72 -23.26 7.07
CA THR A 139 0.65 -24.40 8.00
C THR A 139 -0.79 -24.84 8.30
N GLY A 140 -1.76 -23.96 8.07
CA GLY A 140 -3.19 -24.19 8.35
C GLY A 140 -3.62 -23.92 9.78
N ASP A 141 -2.67 -23.64 10.68
CA ASP A 141 -2.94 -23.41 12.10
C ASP A 141 -3.24 -21.95 12.44
N VAL A 142 -2.95 -21.03 11.50
CA VAL A 142 -3.12 -19.58 11.67
C VAL A 142 -4.37 -19.12 10.90
N SER A 143 -5.36 -18.63 11.64
CA SER A 143 -6.56 -18.01 11.05
C SER A 143 -6.24 -16.64 10.42
N PRO A 144 -7.12 -16.09 9.56
CA PRO A 144 -6.94 -14.71 9.09
C PRO A 144 -6.95 -13.66 10.21
N GLU A 145 -7.66 -13.92 11.30
CA GLU A 145 -7.70 -13.07 12.48
C GLU A 145 -6.35 -13.10 13.22
N ASP A 146 -5.83 -14.31 13.51
CA ASP A 146 -4.50 -14.47 14.13
C ASP A 146 -3.40 -13.85 13.25
N SER A 147 -3.50 -14.03 11.94
CA SER A 147 -2.57 -13.42 10.97
C SER A 147 -2.67 -11.89 10.97
N SER A 148 -3.86 -11.33 11.17
CA SER A 148 -4.00 -9.87 11.32
C SER A 148 -3.36 -9.36 12.62
N GLU A 149 -3.44 -10.12 13.71
CA GLU A 149 -2.77 -9.78 14.96
C GLU A 149 -1.24 -9.87 14.85
N MET A 150 -0.69 -10.82 14.07
CA MET A 150 0.74 -10.81 13.74
C MET A 150 1.17 -9.48 13.11
N MET A 151 0.34 -8.90 12.21
CA MET A 151 0.62 -7.58 11.64
C MET A 151 0.57 -6.50 12.70
N MET A 152 -0.40 -6.54 13.60
CA MET A 152 -0.51 -5.57 14.70
C MET A 152 0.70 -5.63 15.64
N ASP A 153 1.18 -6.82 15.98
CA ASP A 153 2.36 -6.98 16.82
C ASP A 153 3.63 -6.48 16.12
N TRP A 154 3.73 -6.73 14.82
CA TRP A 154 4.86 -6.25 14.03
C TRP A 154 4.92 -4.71 13.97
N ILE A 155 3.79 -4.04 13.78
CA ILE A 155 3.76 -2.56 13.79
C ILE A 155 3.99 -1.98 15.19
N ARG A 156 3.44 -2.61 16.25
CA ARG A 156 3.71 -2.21 17.66
C ARG A 156 5.20 -2.33 18.00
N SER A 157 5.87 -3.38 17.54
CA SER A 157 7.32 -3.54 17.71
C SER A 157 8.16 -2.44 17.06
N ARG A 158 7.56 -1.66 16.15
CA ARG A 158 8.15 -0.50 15.46
C ARG A 158 7.71 0.84 16.04
N GLY A 159 6.97 0.83 17.16
CA GLY A 159 6.53 2.02 17.86
C GLY A 159 5.23 2.63 17.38
N PHE A 160 4.48 1.95 16.50
CA PHE A 160 3.14 2.41 16.11
C PHE A 160 2.09 1.89 17.11
N GLU A 161 1.18 2.77 17.50
CA GLU A 161 0.11 2.43 18.44
C GLU A 161 -0.99 1.58 17.78
N ASP A 162 -1.31 1.91 16.54
CA ASP A 162 -2.37 1.25 15.78
C ASP A 162 -2.05 1.17 14.27
N TYR A 163 -2.92 0.48 13.55
CA TYR A 163 -2.74 0.33 12.10
C TYR A 163 -2.95 1.63 11.34
N HIS A 164 -3.76 2.56 11.82
CA HIS A 164 -4.00 3.84 11.16
C HIS A 164 -2.73 4.70 11.15
N GLN A 165 -2.02 4.73 12.27
CA GLN A 165 -0.73 5.42 12.39
C GLN A 165 0.31 4.81 11.44
N PHE A 166 0.43 3.50 11.41
CA PHE A 166 1.30 2.79 10.45
C PHE A 166 0.90 3.07 8.99
N ALA A 167 -0.39 3.00 8.65
CA ALA A 167 -0.90 3.21 7.30
C ALA A 167 -0.62 4.64 6.80
N THR A 168 -0.75 5.63 7.69
CA THR A 168 -0.43 7.03 7.40
C THR A 168 1.08 7.21 7.16
N TYR A 169 1.91 6.62 8.02
CA TYR A 169 3.36 6.62 7.86
C TYR A 169 3.77 5.95 6.54
N ALA A 170 3.24 4.76 6.24
CA ALA A 170 3.54 4.04 5.02
C ALA A 170 3.18 4.84 3.75
N LEU A 171 2.04 5.53 3.77
CA LEU A 171 1.66 6.42 2.66
C LEU A 171 2.64 7.58 2.51
N SER A 172 3.05 8.19 3.60
CA SER A 172 4.01 9.30 3.60
C SER A 172 5.37 8.86 3.04
N GLU A 173 5.90 7.72 3.50
CA GLU A 173 7.16 7.15 3.01
C GLU A 173 7.12 6.85 1.50
N GLU A 174 6.01 6.29 1.02
CA GLU A 174 5.87 6.00 -0.41
C GLU A 174 5.73 7.26 -1.26
N LEU A 175 5.03 8.29 -0.79
CA LEU A 175 4.93 9.56 -1.50
C LEU A 175 6.29 10.26 -1.56
N LEU A 176 7.05 10.28 -0.46
CA LEU A 176 8.40 10.84 -0.42
C LEU A 176 9.35 10.09 -1.36
N SER A 177 9.38 8.74 -1.26
CA SER A 177 10.21 7.91 -2.12
C SER A 177 9.84 8.08 -3.60
N ARG A 178 8.54 8.11 -3.90
CA ARG A 178 8.03 8.35 -5.26
C ARG A 178 8.49 9.69 -5.82
N ASP A 179 8.38 10.75 -5.04
CA ASP A 179 8.80 12.10 -5.47
C ASP A 179 10.29 12.17 -5.76
N ILE A 180 11.11 11.58 -4.88
CA ILE A 180 12.56 11.49 -5.06
C ILE A 180 12.89 10.76 -6.36
N ASN A 181 12.30 9.58 -6.55
CA ASN A 181 12.57 8.73 -7.71
C ASN A 181 12.05 9.31 -9.03
N LEU A 182 11.00 10.13 -8.99
CA LEU A 182 10.48 10.82 -10.18
C LEU A 182 11.16 12.15 -10.47
N GLU A 183 12.18 12.53 -9.68
CA GLU A 183 12.88 13.81 -9.80
C GLU A 183 11.94 15.04 -9.83
N ARG A 184 10.72 14.91 -9.27
CA ARG A 184 9.72 15.98 -9.30
C ARG A 184 10.05 17.14 -8.39
N THR A 185 11.02 17.00 -7.53
CA THR A 185 11.40 18.01 -6.56
C THR A 185 12.66 18.76 -6.94
N LYS A 186 12.64 19.34 -8.14
CA LYS A 186 13.62 20.38 -8.52
C LYS A 186 13.21 21.79 -8.04
N ASP A 187 12.04 21.95 -7.44
CA ASP A 187 11.61 23.22 -6.86
C ASP A 187 12.43 23.49 -5.57
N PRO A 188 13.28 24.53 -5.56
CA PRO A 188 14.14 24.84 -4.42
C PRO A 188 13.35 25.07 -3.12
N LYS A 189 12.12 25.59 -3.22
CA LYS A 189 11.26 25.83 -2.04
C LYS A 189 10.80 24.53 -1.39
N ILE A 190 10.48 23.51 -2.19
CA ILE A 190 10.07 22.19 -1.67
C ILE A 190 11.29 21.46 -1.07
N VAL A 191 12.46 21.57 -1.70
CA VAL A 191 13.72 21.04 -1.14
C VAL A 191 14.05 21.70 0.19
N GLU A 192 13.89 23.04 0.29
CA GLU A 192 14.08 23.79 1.53
C GLU A 192 13.08 23.37 2.62
N LEU A 193 11.80 23.26 2.27
CA LEU A 193 10.75 22.83 3.19
C LEU A 193 11.00 21.42 3.75
N ARG A 194 11.48 20.50 2.92
CA ARG A 194 11.86 19.15 3.36
C ARG A 194 13.02 19.17 4.35
N LYS A 195 14.06 19.95 4.07
CA LYS A 195 15.19 20.12 5.01
C LYS A 195 14.69 20.66 6.36
N MET A 196 13.75 21.61 6.33
CA MET A 196 13.17 22.17 7.56
C MET A 196 12.36 21.11 8.32
N LEU A 197 11.61 20.27 7.64
CA LEU A 197 10.85 19.17 8.27
C LEU A 197 11.79 18.14 8.89
N THR A 198 12.81 17.68 8.15
CA THR A 198 13.81 16.73 8.67
C THR A 198 14.55 17.31 9.87
N ASN A 199 14.90 18.60 9.83
CA ASN A 199 15.52 19.28 10.97
C ASN A 199 14.57 19.39 12.16
N ALA A 200 13.28 19.61 11.94
CA ALA A 200 12.27 19.65 13.00
C ALA A 200 12.06 18.27 13.65
N GLU A 201 12.03 17.20 12.85
CA GLU A 201 11.97 15.82 13.37
C GLU A 201 13.20 15.50 14.23
N THR A 202 14.41 15.83 13.75
CA THR A 202 15.64 15.65 14.53
C THR A 202 15.60 16.45 15.84
N LEU A 203 15.09 17.69 15.81
CA LEU A 203 14.98 18.52 17.00
C LEU A 203 13.98 17.95 18.02
N VAL A 204 12.88 17.36 17.54
CA VAL A 204 11.90 16.67 18.40
C VAL A 204 12.53 15.47 19.06
N ASP A 205 13.27 14.63 18.31
CA ASP A 205 13.94 13.45 18.84
C ASP A 205 15.01 13.84 19.88
N GLU A 206 15.83 14.85 19.59
CA GLU A 206 16.82 15.38 20.54
C GLU A 206 16.15 15.93 21.81
N THR A 207 15.04 16.64 21.68
CA THR A 207 14.28 17.18 22.83
C THR A 207 13.69 16.06 23.68
N GLN A 208 13.15 15.02 23.06
CA GLN A 208 12.64 13.84 23.77
C GLN A 208 13.76 13.09 24.49
N GLY A 209 14.96 13.02 23.89
CA GLY A 209 16.15 12.48 24.53
C GLY A 209 16.52 13.27 25.80
N LEU A 210 16.58 14.58 25.69
CA LEU A 210 16.88 15.47 26.83
C LEU A 210 15.87 15.35 27.97
N VAL A 211 14.57 15.22 27.65
CA VAL A 211 13.52 15.02 28.66
C VAL A 211 13.71 13.71 29.40
N LYS A 212 14.00 12.61 28.69
CA LYS A 212 14.31 11.30 29.31
C LYS A 212 15.53 11.34 30.21
N ASP A 213 16.59 12.03 29.76
CA ASP A 213 17.82 12.19 30.56
C ASP A 213 17.56 13.04 31.80
N PHE A 214 16.74 14.08 31.70
CA PHE A 214 16.33 14.92 32.83
C PHE A 214 15.52 14.12 33.86
N ASP A 215 14.56 13.32 33.42
CA ASP A 215 13.75 12.45 34.29
C ASP A 215 14.64 11.40 34.99
N ALA A 216 15.64 10.84 34.29
CA ALA A 216 16.58 9.87 34.87
C ALA A 216 17.53 10.47 35.93
N MET A 217 17.79 11.77 35.88
CA MET A 217 18.62 12.46 36.89
C MET A 217 17.84 12.84 38.15
N HIS A 218 16.50 12.76 38.13
CA HIS A 218 15.63 13.16 39.24
C HIS A 218 14.91 11.97 39.91
N THR A 219 15.21 10.75 39.47
CA THR A 219 14.83 9.48 40.12
C THR A 219 16.02 8.87 40.82
#